data_1a90b92d54565915b7b54db734daac40
#
_entry.id   1a90b92d54565915b7b54db734daac40
#
_cell.length_a   1.000
_cell.length_b   1.000
_cell.length_c   1.000
_cell.angle_alpha   90.00
_cell.angle_beta   90.00
_cell.angle_gamma   90.00
#
_symmetry.space_group_name_H-M   'P 1'
#
loop_
_entity.id
_entity.type
_entity.pdbx_description
1 polymer ?
#
loop_
_entity_poly.entity_id
_entity_poly.type
_entity_poly.pdbx_seq_one_letter_code
_entity_poly.pdbx_strand_id
1 'polypeptide(L)'
;PLWIGSLGGRGAMCSMTEEKAMRMCVAEYEEGDIAGWSKRDFEMEKRRVLRSVRNIESEGSVIDAAHHILVDDLSSWLGIGSPPSPTLMVNELRELGHRASLAHYGKPSFRTDASWDDIVEISLGHQPPM
;
A
#
# COMPACT_ATOMS: atom_id res chain seq x y z
N PRO A 1 25.88 14.06 -2.39
CA PRO A 1 24.92 14.19 -3.48
C PRO A 1 23.55 13.64 -3.08
N LEU A 2 22.51 14.33 -3.47
CA LEU A 2 21.14 13.84 -3.28
C LEU A 2 20.83 12.71 -4.24
N TRP A 3 20.19 11.67 -3.74
CA TRP A 3 19.64 10.62 -4.59
C TRP A 3 18.39 11.15 -5.30
N ILE A 4 18.38 11.12 -6.62
CA ILE A 4 17.27 11.60 -7.45
C ILE A 4 16.60 10.47 -8.27
N GLY A 5 17.02 9.24 -8.07
CA GLY A 5 16.44 8.07 -8.70
C GLY A 5 15.25 7.49 -7.93
N SER A 6 14.72 6.38 -8.42
CA SER A 6 13.67 5.64 -7.74
C SER A 6 14.13 5.13 -6.38
N LEU A 7 13.24 5.20 -5.37
CA LEU A 7 13.51 4.71 -4.01
C LEU A 7 13.48 3.18 -3.90
N GLY A 8 13.05 2.50 -4.94
CA GLY A 8 12.98 1.04 -4.96
C GLY A 8 13.22 0.45 -6.35
N GLY A 9 13.54 -0.81 -6.39
CA GLY A 9 13.69 -1.55 -7.62
C GLY A 9 12.32 -1.96 -8.17
N ARG A 10 11.77 -1.19 -9.10
CA ARG A 10 10.46 -1.46 -9.71
C ARG A 10 10.35 -2.89 -10.24
N GLY A 11 11.35 -3.36 -10.97
CA GLY A 11 11.38 -4.72 -11.51
C GLY A 11 11.37 -5.78 -10.42
N ALA A 12 12.15 -5.59 -9.36
CA ALA A 12 12.19 -6.50 -8.23
C ALA A 12 10.86 -6.53 -7.47
N MET A 13 10.26 -5.36 -7.21
CA MET A 13 8.97 -5.26 -6.52
C MET A 13 7.83 -5.90 -7.32
N CYS A 14 7.75 -5.63 -8.61
CA CYS A 14 6.72 -6.21 -9.49
C CYS A 14 6.94 -7.71 -9.74
N SER A 15 8.14 -8.24 -9.52
CA SER A 15 8.41 -9.67 -9.63
C SER A 15 8.14 -10.47 -8.35
N MET A 16 7.87 -9.79 -7.24
CA MET A 16 7.52 -10.42 -5.98
C MET A 16 6.05 -10.86 -6.02
N THR A 17 5.82 -12.15 -6.29
CA THR A 17 4.49 -12.72 -6.41
C THR A 17 4.12 -13.51 -5.16
N GLU A 18 2.80 -13.71 -4.96
CA GLU A 18 2.30 -14.54 -3.86
C GLU A 18 2.86 -15.96 -3.93
N GLU A 19 2.97 -16.53 -5.13
CA GLU A 19 3.52 -17.87 -5.34
C GLU A 19 4.97 -17.96 -4.87
N LYS A 20 5.80 -16.98 -5.22
CA LYS A 20 7.20 -16.92 -4.78
C LYS A 20 7.30 -16.75 -3.27
N ALA A 21 6.49 -15.88 -2.68
CA ALA A 21 6.46 -15.67 -1.24
C ALA A 21 6.03 -16.93 -0.49
N MET A 22 5.05 -17.65 -0.99
CA MET A 22 4.61 -18.92 -0.41
C MET A 22 5.70 -19.97 -0.44
N ARG A 23 6.46 -20.09 -1.53
CA ARG A 23 7.57 -21.04 -1.64
C ARG A 23 8.71 -20.71 -0.68
N MET A 24 9.02 -19.42 -0.49
CA MET A 24 10.22 -19.00 0.25
C MET A 24 9.98 -18.84 1.74
N CYS A 25 8.79 -18.45 2.16
CA CYS A 25 8.56 -17.98 3.51
C CYS A 25 7.57 -18.83 4.32
N VAL A 26 6.72 -19.61 3.70
CA VAL A 26 5.58 -20.25 4.39
C VAL A 26 5.43 -21.73 4.08
N ALA A 27 5.85 -22.18 2.91
CA ALA A 27 5.64 -23.57 2.48
C ALA A 27 6.49 -24.60 3.24
N GLU A 28 7.52 -24.14 3.95
CA GLU A 28 8.46 -25.01 4.67
C GLU A 28 8.09 -25.24 6.14
N TYR A 29 7.08 -24.51 6.67
CA TYR A 29 6.65 -24.70 8.06
C TYR A 29 5.45 -25.64 8.14
N GLU A 30 5.62 -26.72 8.91
CA GLU A 30 4.55 -27.66 9.24
C GLU A 30 4.06 -27.42 10.67
N GLU A 31 2.89 -27.95 11.00
CA GLU A 31 2.34 -27.89 12.34
C GLU A 31 3.32 -28.55 13.33
N GLY A 32 3.74 -27.76 14.34
CA GLY A 32 4.72 -28.20 15.33
C GLY A 32 6.12 -27.62 15.15
N ASP A 33 6.45 -27.03 13.99
CA ASP A 33 7.77 -26.41 13.76
C ASP A 33 7.99 -25.18 14.63
N ILE A 34 6.92 -24.46 14.95
CA ILE A 34 6.95 -23.32 15.85
C ILE A 34 6.19 -23.66 17.13
N ALA A 35 6.92 -23.71 18.25
CA ALA A 35 6.33 -24.02 19.54
C ALA A 35 5.22 -23.02 19.91
N GLY A 36 4.05 -23.54 20.29
CA GLY A 36 2.90 -22.74 20.68
C GLY A 36 2.02 -22.23 19.53
N TRP A 37 2.39 -22.51 18.29
CA TRP A 37 1.56 -22.15 17.14
C TRP A 37 0.57 -23.25 16.78
N SER A 38 -0.70 -22.87 16.67
CA SER A 38 -1.77 -23.72 16.14
C SER A 38 -1.87 -23.60 14.62
N LYS A 39 -2.66 -24.47 14.00
CA LYS A 39 -3.00 -24.37 12.57
C LYS A 39 -3.59 -23.00 12.22
N ARG A 40 -4.42 -22.44 13.11
CA ARG A 40 -4.99 -21.11 12.95
C ARG A 40 -3.92 -20.02 12.91
N ASP A 41 -2.89 -20.12 13.76
CA ASP A 41 -1.80 -19.14 13.80
C ASP A 41 -1.01 -19.14 12.48
N PHE A 42 -0.73 -20.31 11.91
CA PHE A 42 -0.10 -20.45 10.60
C PHE A 42 -0.96 -19.84 9.49
N GLU A 43 -2.26 -20.10 9.47
CA GLU A 43 -3.17 -19.53 8.47
C GLU A 43 -3.26 -18.01 8.57
N MET A 44 -3.27 -17.46 9.77
CA MET A 44 -3.25 -16.01 10.00
C MET A 44 -1.96 -15.39 9.49
N GLU A 45 -0.82 -16.00 9.77
CA GLU A 45 0.48 -15.52 9.31
C GLU A 45 0.61 -15.59 7.79
N LYS A 46 0.14 -16.66 7.17
CA LYS A 46 0.05 -16.77 5.70
C LYS A 46 -0.74 -15.61 5.09
N ARG A 47 -1.91 -15.32 5.63
CA ARG A 47 -2.74 -14.20 5.16
C ARG A 47 -2.03 -12.86 5.30
N ARG A 48 -1.32 -12.66 6.40
CA ARG A 48 -0.54 -11.44 6.65
C ARG A 48 0.58 -11.28 5.63
N VAL A 49 1.35 -12.34 5.38
CA VAL A 49 2.44 -12.36 4.41
C VAL A 49 1.91 -12.10 3.00
N LEU A 50 0.85 -12.79 2.59
CA LEU A 50 0.25 -12.61 1.25
C LEU A 50 -0.28 -11.21 1.04
N ARG A 51 -0.90 -10.60 2.05
CA ARG A 51 -1.35 -9.21 1.98
C ARG A 51 -0.19 -8.25 1.77
N SER A 52 0.90 -8.44 2.52
CA SER A 52 2.10 -7.61 2.39
C SER A 52 2.73 -7.74 1.00
N VAL A 53 2.79 -8.94 0.47
CA VAL A 53 3.34 -9.20 -0.88
C VAL A 53 2.48 -8.55 -1.96
N ARG A 54 1.15 -8.66 -1.88
CA ARG A 54 0.24 -7.98 -2.81
C ARG A 54 0.44 -6.47 -2.80
N ASN A 55 0.59 -5.90 -1.61
CA ASN A 55 0.81 -4.45 -1.48
C ASN A 55 2.16 -4.04 -2.09
N ILE A 56 3.23 -4.79 -1.85
CA ILE A 56 4.55 -4.53 -2.42
C ILE A 56 4.52 -4.65 -3.95
N GLU A 57 3.91 -5.71 -4.48
CA GLU A 57 3.77 -5.92 -5.92
C GLU A 57 2.98 -4.78 -6.58
N SER A 58 1.85 -4.42 -5.99
CA SER A 58 1.01 -3.32 -6.48
C SER A 58 1.74 -1.97 -6.40
N GLU A 59 2.41 -1.69 -5.29
CA GLU A 59 3.18 -0.46 -5.10
C GLU A 59 4.36 -0.36 -6.07
N GLY A 60 4.92 -1.49 -6.47
CA GLY A 60 6.03 -1.54 -7.42
C GLY A 60 5.73 -0.82 -8.74
N SER A 61 4.49 -0.80 -9.18
CA SER A 61 4.05 -0.08 -10.38
C SER A 61 4.12 1.44 -10.25
N VAL A 62 4.15 1.97 -9.04
CA VAL A 62 4.12 3.41 -8.70
C VAL A 62 5.27 3.83 -7.79
N ILE A 63 6.30 2.98 -7.62
CA ILE A 63 7.39 3.28 -6.68
C ILE A 63 8.21 4.50 -7.08
N ASP A 64 8.20 4.85 -8.35
CA ASP A 64 8.83 6.04 -8.91
C ASP A 64 7.91 7.28 -8.94
N ALA A 65 6.68 7.14 -8.46
CA ALA A 65 5.72 8.24 -8.41
C ALA A 65 6.14 9.32 -7.40
N ALA A 66 5.80 10.56 -7.70
CA ALA A 66 6.26 11.71 -6.93
C ALA A 66 5.68 11.77 -5.50
N HIS A 67 4.48 11.26 -5.30
CA HIS A 67 3.75 11.39 -4.04
C HIS A 67 3.58 10.06 -3.32
N HIS A 68 4.09 10.00 -2.10
CA HIS A 68 3.75 9.00 -1.08
C HIS A 68 3.05 9.74 0.05
N ILE A 69 1.77 9.47 0.24
CA ILE A 69 0.91 10.27 1.10
C ILE A 69 0.32 9.42 2.21
N LEU A 70 0.53 9.85 3.46
CA LEU A 70 -0.18 9.34 4.62
C LEU A 70 -1.51 10.08 4.75
N VAL A 71 -2.61 9.36 4.84
CA VAL A 71 -3.95 9.99 4.85
C VAL A 71 -4.19 10.82 6.11
N ASP A 72 -3.59 10.45 7.23
CA ASP A 72 -3.70 11.22 8.48
C ASP A 72 -2.97 12.57 8.36
N ASP A 73 -1.80 12.60 7.75
CA ASP A 73 -1.06 13.84 7.50
C ASP A 73 -1.80 14.72 6.50
N LEU A 74 -2.36 14.13 5.46
CA LEU A 74 -3.17 14.83 4.47
C LEU A 74 -4.39 15.49 5.11
N SER A 75 -5.13 14.76 5.94
CA SER A 75 -6.31 15.29 6.63
C SER A 75 -5.96 16.41 7.60
N SER A 76 -4.86 16.27 8.34
CA SER A 76 -4.35 17.31 9.25
C SER A 76 -3.95 18.57 8.50
N TRP A 77 -3.26 18.42 7.38
CA TRP A 77 -2.85 19.55 6.55
C TRP A 77 -4.04 20.28 5.91
N LEU A 78 -5.04 19.53 5.45
CA LEU A 78 -6.27 20.10 4.88
C LEU A 78 -7.24 20.64 5.94
N GLY A 79 -7.05 20.32 7.21
CA GLY A 79 -7.96 20.71 8.28
C GLY A 79 -9.31 20.00 8.22
N ILE A 80 -9.35 18.79 7.66
CA ILE A 80 -10.59 17.99 7.56
C ILE A 80 -10.71 17.03 8.72
N GLY A 81 -11.93 16.84 9.22
CA GLY A 81 -12.18 16.09 10.45
C GLY A 81 -12.09 14.56 10.29
N SER A 82 -12.19 14.06 9.07
CA SER A 82 -12.14 12.62 8.78
C SER A 82 -11.25 12.36 7.57
N PRO A 83 -10.16 11.60 7.74
CA PRO A 83 -9.31 11.27 6.61
C PRO A 83 -10.06 10.36 5.61
N PRO A 84 -9.87 10.55 4.30
CA PRO A 84 -10.40 9.63 3.31
C PRO A 84 -9.71 8.26 3.43
N SER A 85 -10.43 7.19 3.09
CA SER A 85 -9.84 5.86 3.02
C SER A 85 -8.76 5.81 1.93
N PRO A 86 -7.58 5.21 2.19
CA PRO A 86 -6.56 5.03 1.15
C PRO A 86 -7.10 4.28 -0.08
N THR A 87 -7.93 3.29 0.12
CA THR A 87 -8.57 2.53 -0.98
C THR A 87 -9.45 3.42 -1.84
N LEU A 88 -10.24 4.29 -1.21
CA LEU A 88 -11.06 5.27 -1.92
C LEU A 88 -10.20 6.20 -2.77
N MET A 89 -9.15 6.77 -2.16
CA MET A 89 -8.22 7.66 -2.86
C MET A 89 -7.60 6.99 -4.09
N VAL A 90 -7.13 5.75 -3.94
CA VAL A 90 -6.55 5.00 -5.04
C VAL A 90 -7.55 4.75 -6.16
N ASN A 91 -8.78 4.38 -5.84
CA ASN A 91 -9.81 4.12 -6.85
C ASN A 91 -10.18 5.39 -7.62
N GLU A 92 -10.45 6.49 -6.93
CA GLU A 92 -10.78 7.78 -7.56
C GLU A 92 -9.65 8.30 -8.45
N LEU A 93 -8.40 8.20 -7.98
CA LEU A 93 -7.24 8.61 -8.76
C LEU A 93 -7.07 7.76 -10.03
N ARG A 94 -7.32 6.45 -9.93
CA ARG A 94 -7.30 5.55 -11.10
C ARG A 94 -8.40 5.86 -12.10
N GLU A 95 -9.59 6.20 -11.62
CA GLU A 95 -10.71 6.62 -12.48
C GLU A 95 -10.38 7.91 -13.24
N LEU A 96 -9.62 8.82 -12.67
CA LEU A 96 -9.10 10.01 -13.35
C LEU A 96 -7.94 9.72 -14.31
N GLY A 97 -7.49 8.48 -14.43
CA GLY A 97 -6.43 8.06 -15.34
C GLY A 97 -5.02 8.14 -14.75
N HIS A 98 -4.87 8.40 -13.45
CA HIS A 98 -3.58 8.41 -12.78
C HIS A 98 -3.15 7.01 -12.34
N ARG A 99 -1.84 6.83 -12.19
CA ARG A 99 -1.29 5.66 -11.50
C ARG A 99 -1.43 5.86 -9.99
N ALA A 100 -1.98 4.88 -9.31
CA ALA A 100 -2.12 4.92 -7.86
C ALA A 100 -2.12 3.51 -7.27
N SER A 101 -1.57 3.34 -6.10
CA SER A 101 -1.59 2.09 -5.35
C SER A 101 -1.51 2.35 -3.84
N LEU A 102 -2.07 1.43 -3.07
CA LEU A 102 -1.82 1.38 -1.63
C LEU A 102 -0.32 1.16 -1.39
N ALA A 103 0.23 1.84 -0.40
CA ALA A 103 1.60 1.62 0.03
C ALA A 103 1.68 0.52 1.08
N HIS A 104 2.79 -0.22 1.11
CA HIS A 104 3.04 -1.28 2.10
C HIS A 104 3.53 -0.75 3.45
N TYR A 105 3.67 0.55 3.59
CA TYR A 105 4.03 1.21 4.84
C TYR A 105 2.98 0.95 5.92
N GLY A 106 3.38 0.65 7.14
CA GLY A 106 2.48 0.19 8.22
C GLY A 106 1.36 1.15 8.65
N LYS A 107 1.33 2.38 8.11
CA LYS A 107 0.25 3.36 8.31
C LYS A 107 -0.59 3.49 7.03
N PRO A 108 -1.88 3.86 7.14
CA PRO A 108 -2.72 4.11 5.97
C PRO A 108 -2.10 5.14 5.04
N SER A 109 -1.71 4.71 3.85
CA SER A 109 -1.00 5.55 2.88
C SER A 109 -1.17 5.02 1.46
N PHE A 110 -0.89 5.88 0.48
CA PHE A 110 -0.93 5.54 -0.94
C PHE A 110 0.16 6.28 -1.71
N ARG A 111 0.50 5.73 -2.89
CA ARG A 111 1.40 6.36 -3.85
C ARG A 111 0.65 6.70 -5.11
N THR A 112 0.97 7.84 -5.72
CA THR A 112 0.36 8.28 -6.98
C THR A 112 1.26 9.25 -7.73
N ASP A 113 1.10 9.29 -9.05
CA ASP A 113 1.68 10.30 -9.93
C ASP A 113 0.73 11.48 -10.21
N ALA A 114 -0.45 11.48 -9.58
CA ALA A 114 -1.42 12.55 -9.72
C ALA A 114 -0.90 13.90 -9.25
N SER A 115 -1.47 14.98 -9.77
CA SER A 115 -1.19 16.31 -9.29
C SER A 115 -1.68 16.51 -7.87
N TRP A 116 -1.07 17.43 -7.15
CA TRP A 116 -1.51 17.79 -5.80
C TRP A 116 -2.96 18.32 -5.80
N ASP A 117 -3.32 19.08 -6.83
CA ASP A 117 -4.68 19.64 -6.98
C ASP A 117 -5.73 18.53 -7.04
N ASP A 118 -5.50 17.47 -7.83
CA ASP A 118 -6.41 16.33 -7.93
C ASP A 118 -6.54 15.60 -6.59
N ILE A 119 -5.45 15.42 -5.88
CA ILE A 119 -5.44 14.78 -4.56
C ILE A 119 -6.27 15.58 -3.56
N VAL A 120 -6.11 16.88 -3.53
CA VAL A 120 -6.85 17.80 -2.66
C VAL A 120 -8.34 17.79 -3.01
N GLU A 121 -8.68 17.90 -4.29
CA GLU A 121 -10.07 17.90 -4.76
C GLU A 121 -10.82 16.64 -4.34
N ILE A 122 -10.23 15.47 -4.57
CA ILE A 122 -10.81 14.19 -4.14
C ILE A 122 -10.99 14.16 -2.62
N SER A 123 -9.97 14.55 -1.87
CA SER A 123 -10.01 14.54 -0.40
C SER A 123 -11.12 15.42 0.17
N LEU A 124 -11.34 16.58 -0.42
CA LEU A 124 -12.39 17.52 0.01
C LEU A 124 -13.78 17.05 -0.44
N GLY A 125 -13.88 16.38 -1.59
CA GLY A 125 -15.14 15.87 -2.14
C GLY A 125 -15.79 14.77 -1.30
N HIS A 126 -15.01 14.08 -0.48
CA HIS A 126 -15.49 12.98 0.37
C HIS A 126 -15.75 13.38 1.82
N GLN A 127 -15.78 14.67 2.12
CA GLN A 127 -16.16 15.11 3.46
C GLN A 127 -17.67 14.99 3.68
N PRO A 128 -18.12 14.56 4.87
CA PRO A 128 -19.53 14.55 5.18
C PRO A 128 -20.08 15.98 5.12
N PRO A 129 -21.31 16.16 4.66
CA PRO A 129 -21.95 17.47 4.68
C PRO A 129 -22.02 18.02 6.10
N MET A 130 -21.65 19.26 6.23
CA MET A 130 -21.77 19.96 7.53
C MET A 130 -23.22 20.33 7.81
#